data_4493d4ea0e787a8fb59f765437cde8cc
#
_entry.id   4493d4ea0e787a8fb59f765437cde8cc
#
_cell.length_a   1.000
_cell.length_b   1.000
_cell.length_c   1.000
_cell.angle_alpha   90.00
_cell.angle_beta   90.00
_cell.angle_gamma   90.00
#
_symmetry.space_group_name_H-M   'P 1'
#
loop_
_entity.id
_entity.type
_entity.pdbx_description
1 polymer ?
#
loop_
_entity_poly.entity_id
_entity_poly.type
_entity_poly.pdbx_seq_one_letter_code
_entity_poly.pdbx_strand_id
1 'polypeptide(L)'
;MTQNNSLRALGFSAADRVVIVHADDVGMCNATVNAFFELADYGMTSSGSVMVPCPWFPAVAAGCRGNADIDVGVHLTLTSEWDRYRWGPISTRDPASGLLDEEGYFYRNQDLWRSLDSQAARIEMEAQVDRALAAGLDLTHVDCHMFSMLNVSLVGHYVGLGFARRLPVLMTRQPQWVARLSEAAIAGWEEQGLPVFDHLREMPLNEPTTRWLDLTKRLFDELPPGLTYLITHPATDSPELRATAGDWRQRVADFETFRSAELRSYLRQSDIEIIGWRPLRELMRDRCCKF
;
A
#
# COMPACT_ATOMS: atom_id res chain seq x y z
N MET A 1 12.46 13.67 20.37
CA MET A 1 12.12 12.52 19.53
C MET A 1 13.41 12.05 18.86
N THR A 2 13.69 10.75 18.84
CA THR A 2 14.82 10.19 18.10
C THR A 2 14.50 10.28 16.61
N GLN A 3 15.44 10.77 15.81
CA GLN A 3 15.28 10.89 14.35
C GLN A 3 15.07 9.50 13.73
N ASN A 4 14.13 9.40 12.79
CA ASN A 4 13.89 8.19 11.99
C ASN A 4 15.17 7.76 11.25
N ASN A 5 15.55 6.50 11.42
CA ASN A 5 16.79 5.96 10.87
C ASN A 5 16.82 5.96 9.34
N SER A 6 15.68 5.76 8.69
CA SER A 6 15.57 5.78 7.23
C SER A 6 15.70 7.20 6.69
N LEU A 7 15.01 8.18 7.30
CA LEU A 7 15.14 9.59 6.91
C LEU A 7 16.56 10.10 7.06
N ARG A 8 17.22 9.80 8.18
CA ARG A 8 18.62 10.17 8.38
C ARG A 8 19.53 9.57 7.31
N ALA A 9 19.31 8.32 6.94
CA ALA A 9 20.10 7.65 5.90
C ALA A 9 19.86 8.21 4.50
N LEU A 10 18.68 8.77 4.24
CA LEU A 10 18.35 9.49 3.02
C LEU A 10 18.81 10.96 3.01
N GLY A 11 19.41 11.45 4.11
CA GLY A 11 19.95 12.81 4.20
C GLY A 11 18.96 13.86 4.71
N PHE A 12 17.76 13.45 5.15
CA PHE A 12 16.78 14.35 5.74
C PHE A 12 17.09 14.66 7.21
N SER A 13 16.65 15.81 7.68
CA SER A 13 16.73 16.22 9.09
C SER A 13 15.53 15.71 9.90
N ALA A 14 15.61 15.82 11.22
CA ALA A 14 14.51 15.47 12.12
C ALA A 14 13.31 16.45 12.03
N ALA A 15 13.49 17.61 11.39
CA ALA A 15 12.45 18.62 11.21
C ALA A 15 11.71 18.48 9.87
N ASP A 16 12.25 17.70 8.93
CA ASP A 16 11.66 17.59 7.60
C ASP A 16 10.38 16.77 7.63
N ARG A 17 9.42 17.18 6.81
CA ARG A 17 8.15 16.49 6.57
C ARG A 17 8.26 15.74 5.25
N VAL A 18 8.42 14.42 5.33
CA VAL A 18 8.60 13.56 4.16
C VAL A 18 7.41 12.64 4.02
N VAL A 19 6.81 12.58 2.84
CA VAL A 19 5.60 11.81 2.60
C VAL A 19 5.72 10.91 1.37
N ILE A 20 5.21 9.69 1.47
CA ILE A 20 4.87 8.85 0.34
C ILE A 20 3.37 9.02 0.09
N VAL A 21 2.99 9.58 -1.06
CA VAL A 21 1.60 9.64 -1.52
C VAL A 21 1.31 8.36 -2.27
N HIS A 22 0.56 7.47 -1.64
CA HIS A 22 0.41 6.10 -2.08
C HIS A 22 -1.01 5.80 -2.58
N ALA A 23 -1.09 5.11 -3.73
CA ALA A 23 -2.34 4.61 -4.28
C ALA A 23 -2.52 3.13 -3.94
N ASP A 24 -3.46 2.81 -3.05
CA ASP A 24 -3.90 1.45 -2.76
C ASP A 24 -4.84 0.91 -3.86
N ASP A 25 -5.10 -0.38 -3.85
CA ASP A 25 -6.08 -1.09 -4.69
C ASP A 25 -5.84 -1.02 -6.21
N VAL A 26 -4.61 -0.76 -6.66
CA VAL A 26 -4.31 -0.69 -8.10
C VAL A 26 -4.57 -2.06 -8.76
N GLY A 27 -5.38 -2.06 -9.82
CA GLY A 27 -5.76 -3.30 -10.50
C GLY A 27 -6.99 -4.01 -9.93
N MET A 28 -7.63 -3.45 -8.90
CA MET A 28 -8.94 -3.93 -8.45
C MET A 28 -9.94 -3.90 -9.61
N CYS A 29 -10.06 -2.76 -10.29
CA CYS A 29 -10.87 -2.59 -11.49
C CYS A 29 -10.14 -1.66 -12.49
N ASN A 30 -10.70 -1.50 -13.72
CA ASN A 30 -10.08 -0.62 -14.72
C ASN A 30 -9.92 0.83 -14.25
N ALA A 31 -10.87 1.32 -13.49
CA ALA A 31 -10.87 2.70 -12.99
C ALA A 31 -9.66 3.00 -12.08
N THR A 32 -9.22 2.04 -11.24
CA THR A 32 -8.04 2.20 -10.38
C THR A 32 -6.74 2.13 -11.17
N VAL A 33 -6.69 1.34 -12.25
CA VAL A 33 -5.53 1.27 -13.15
C VAL A 33 -5.32 2.62 -13.85
N ASN A 34 -6.37 3.16 -14.45
CA ASN A 34 -6.30 4.42 -15.18
C ASN A 34 -5.89 5.58 -14.25
N ALA A 35 -6.51 5.65 -13.06
CA ALA A 35 -6.22 6.69 -12.08
C ALA A 35 -4.75 6.63 -11.62
N PHE A 36 -4.24 5.44 -11.32
CA PHE A 36 -2.85 5.28 -10.88
C PHE A 36 -1.85 5.78 -11.92
N PHE A 37 -1.95 5.33 -13.16
CA PHE A 37 -1.00 5.74 -14.19
C PHE A 37 -1.11 7.23 -14.53
N GLU A 38 -2.32 7.80 -14.59
CA GLU A 38 -2.50 9.24 -14.83
C GLU A 38 -1.88 10.07 -13.69
N LEU A 39 -2.10 9.70 -12.43
CA LEU A 39 -1.55 10.43 -11.28
C LEU A 39 -0.04 10.26 -11.14
N ALA A 40 0.51 9.09 -11.47
CA ALA A 40 1.94 8.85 -11.48
C ALA A 40 2.63 9.70 -12.57
N ASP A 41 2.08 9.73 -13.78
CA ASP A 41 2.58 10.59 -14.88
C ASP A 41 2.45 12.08 -14.53
N TYR A 42 1.36 12.46 -13.88
CA TYR A 42 1.16 13.83 -13.38
C TYR A 42 2.09 14.19 -12.22
N GLY A 43 2.74 13.22 -11.56
CA GLY A 43 3.69 13.40 -10.47
C GLY A 43 3.04 13.78 -9.13
N MET A 44 1.81 13.32 -8.89
CA MET A 44 1.06 13.59 -7.65
C MET A 44 0.83 12.33 -6.80
N THR A 45 0.98 11.14 -7.38
CA THR A 45 1.11 9.88 -6.67
C THR A 45 2.53 9.39 -6.83
N SER A 46 3.22 9.18 -5.71
CA SER A 46 4.65 8.82 -5.72
C SER A 46 4.88 7.31 -5.69
N SER A 47 3.85 6.54 -5.41
CA SER A 47 3.88 5.07 -5.49
C SER A 47 2.45 4.49 -5.49
N GLY A 48 2.32 3.20 -5.80
CA GLY A 48 1.08 2.46 -5.63
C GLY A 48 1.34 0.98 -5.42
N SER A 49 0.32 0.23 -5.02
CA SER A 49 0.43 -1.21 -4.85
C SER A 49 -0.68 -1.98 -5.55
N VAL A 50 -0.30 -3.08 -6.21
CA VAL A 50 -1.17 -3.83 -7.10
C VAL A 50 -1.82 -5.02 -6.42
N MET A 51 -3.14 -5.17 -6.56
CA MET A 51 -3.91 -6.34 -6.14
C MET A 51 -3.75 -7.48 -7.15
N VAL A 52 -2.77 -8.35 -6.92
CA VAL A 52 -2.42 -9.45 -7.86
C VAL A 52 -3.55 -10.46 -8.10
N PRO A 53 -4.42 -10.79 -7.12
CA PRO A 53 -5.57 -11.67 -7.36
C PRO A 53 -6.67 -11.06 -8.23
N CYS A 54 -6.68 -9.73 -8.42
CA CYS A 54 -7.75 -9.04 -9.12
C CYS A 54 -7.62 -9.11 -10.64
N PRO A 55 -8.76 -9.04 -11.38
CA PRO A 55 -8.80 -9.26 -12.84
C PRO A 55 -7.97 -8.26 -13.66
N TRP A 56 -7.76 -7.04 -13.16
CA TRP A 56 -7.02 -6.00 -13.87
C TRP A 56 -5.51 -5.97 -13.58
N PHE A 57 -4.98 -6.91 -12.77
CA PHE A 57 -3.54 -7.10 -12.57
C PHE A 57 -2.74 -7.16 -13.89
N PRO A 58 -3.16 -7.90 -14.95
CA PRO A 58 -2.41 -7.94 -16.20
C PRO A 58 -2.26 -6.58 -16.89
N ALA A 59 -3.26 -5.69 -16.75
CA ALA A 59 -3.18 -4.33 -17.30
C ALA A 59 -2.15 -3.48 -16.55
N VAL A 60 -2.10 -3.58 -15.21
CA VAL A 60 -1.06 -2.92 -14.40
C VAL A 60 0.31 -3.43 -14.81
N ALA A 61 0.49 -4.74 -14.92
CA ALA A 61 1.75 -5.35 -15.33
C ALA A 61 2.18 -4.89 -16.74
N ALA A 62 1.24 -4.73 -17.66
CA ALA A 62 1.54 -4.21 -19.00
C ALA A 62 1.98 -2.75 -18.96
N GLY A 63 1.34 -1.90 -18.16
CA GLY A 63 1.69 -0.48 -18.03
C GLY A 63 3.02 -0.25 -17.32
N CYS A 64 3.41 -1.12 -16.38
CA CYS A 64 4.69 -1.00 -15.66
C CYS A 64 5.87 -1.51 -16.50
N ARG A 65 5.66 -2.44 -17.44
CA ARG A 65 6.75 -2.98 -18.26
C ARG A 65 7.40 -1.90 -19.12
N GLY A 66 8.70 -1.73 -18.96
CA GLY A 66 9.47 -0.74 -19.73
C GLY A 66 9.38 0.69 -19.19
N ASN A 67 8.68 0.91 -18.08
CA ASN A 67 8.64 2.18 -17.38
C ASN A 67 9.29 2.05 -15.99
N ALA A 68 10.60 2.29 -15.94
CA ALA A 68 11.38 2.19 -14.70
C ALA A 68 11.04 3.30 -13.68
N ASP A 69 10.34 4.35 -14.10
CA ASP A 69 9.98 5.46 -13.22
C ASP A 69 8.76 5.14 -12.35
N ILE A 70 7.96 4.17 -12.75
CA ILE A 70 6.81 3.73 -11.95
C ILE A 70 7.29 3.05 -10.67
N ASP A 71 6.87 3.62 -9.53
CA ASP A 71 7.10 3.05 -8.21
C ASP A 71 5.89 2.20 -7.81
N VAL A 72 6.03 0.87 -7.89
CA VAL A 72 4.92 -0.07 -7.68
C VAL A 72 5.31 -1.21 -6.75
N GLY A 73 4.44 -1.50 -5.79
CA GLY A 73 4.52 -2.63 -4.87
C GLY A 73 3.43 -3.67 -5.09
N VAL A 74 3.39 -4.66 -4.22
CA VAL A 74 2.31 -5.64 -4.14
C VAL A 74 1.41 -5.34 -2.96
N HIS A 75 0.12 -5.12 -3.24
CA HIS A 75 -0.95 -4.99 -2.24
C HIS A 75 -1.42 -6.39 -1.86
N LEU A 76 -0.76 -7.01 -0.87
CA LEU A 76 -1.07 -8.37 -0.44
C LEU A 76 -2.53 -8.48 -0.02
N THR A 77 -3.26 -9.30 -0.74
CA THR A 77 -4.71 -9.38 -0.65
C THR A 77 -5.12 -10.74 -0.11
N LEU A 78 -5.74 -10.77 1.07
CA LEU A 78 -6.31 -11.98 1.69
C LEU A 78 -7.80 -11.80 2.06
N THR A 79 -8.42 -10.70 1.63
CA THR A 79 -9.85 -10.42 1.83
C THR A 79 -10.48 -9.93 0.54
N SER A 80 -11.81 -10.06 0.42
CA SER A 80 -12.60 -9.66 -0.75
C SER A 80 -13.96 -9.12 -0.27
N GLU A 81 -14.02 -7.83 0.05
CA GLU A 81 -15.08 -7.19 0.84
C GLU A 81 -16.39 -6.95 0.09
N TRP A 82 -16.37 -6.90 -1.24
CA TRP A 82 -17.54 -6.53 -2.05
C TRP A 82 -18.53 -7.69 -2.21
N ASP A 83 -19.81 -7.41 -2.35
CA ASP A 83 -20.86 -8.43 -2.48
C ASP A 83 -20.91 -9.10 -3.85
N ARG A 84 -20.68 -8.33 -4.91
CA ARG A 84 -20.92 -8.74 -6.30
C ARG A 84 -19.67 -8.76 -7.18
N TYR A 85 -18.55 -8.34 -6.62
CA TYR A 85 -17.26 -8.29 -7.30
C TYR A 85 -16.24 -8.90 -6.35
N ARG A 86 -15.90 -10.16 -6.60
CA ARG A 86 -15.15 -11.00 -5.68
C ARG A 86 -13.88 -11.55 -6.34
N TRP A 87 -12.86 -11.72 -5.55
CA TRP A 87 -11.60 -12.35 -5.92
C TRP A 87 -11.19 -13.37 -4.86
N GLY A 88 -10.30 -14.28 -5.23
CA GLY A 88 -9.84 -15.37 -4.35
C GLY A 88 -8.38 -15.66 -4.51
N PRO A 89 -7.85 -16.59 -3.70
CA PRO A 89 -6.44 -16.94 -3.72
C PRO A 89 -5.98 -17.42 -5.11
N ILE A 90 -4.72 -17.11 -5.43
CA ILE A 90 -4.07 -17.59 -6.65
C ILE A 90 -3.27 -18.88 -6.41
N SER A 91 -2.93 -19.17 -5.15
CA SER A 91 -2.12 -20.34 -4.78
C SER A 91 -2.92 -21.62 -4.55
N THR A 92 -4.19 -21.50 -4.15
CA THR A 92 -4.98 -22.67 -3.76
C THR A 92 -6.47 -22.51 -4.07
N ARG A 93 -7.18 -23.64 -4.17
CA ARG A 93 -8.63 -23.77 -4.16
C ARG A 93 -9.11 -24.72 -3.05
N ASP A 94 -8.20 -25.15 -2.18
CA ASP A 94 -8.52 -26.06 -1.07
C ASP A 94 -9.19 -25.27 0.09
N PRO A 95 -10.44 -25.61 0.44
CA PRO A 95 -11.11 -25.00 1.59
C PRO A 95 -10.39 -25.21 2.92
N ALA A 96 -9.59 -26.29 3.04
CA ALA A 96 -8.81 -26.57 4.25
C ALA A 96 -7.74 -25.49 4.54
N SER A 97 -7.38 -24.69 3.54
CA SER A 97 -6.49 -23.52 3.72
C SER A 97 -7.03 -22.46 4.67
N GLY A 98 -8.35 -22.42 4.87
CA GLY A 98 -9.04 -21.38 5.65
C GLY A 98 -8.99 -19.99 4.99
N LEU A 99 -8.52 -19.89 3.73
CA LEU A 99 -8.50 -18.66 2.93
C LEU A 99 -9.84 -18.41 2.21
N LEU A 100 -10.59 -19.47 1.96
CA LEU A 100 -11.78 -19.45 1.12
C LEU A 100 -13.05 -19.48 1.95
N ASP A 101 -14.02 -18.65 1.56
CA ASP A 101 -15.40 -18.76 2.02
C ASP A 101 -16.15 -19.89 1.28
N GLU A 102 -17.45 -20.06 1.59
CA GLU A 102 -18.29 -21.12 1.00
C GLU A 102 -18.48 -20.97 -0.51
N GLU A 103 -18.27 -19.77 -1.07
CA GLU A 103 -18.37 -19.48 -2.51
C GLU A 103 -17.03 -19.63 -3.25
N GLY A 104 -15.94 -19.90 -2.52
CA GLY A 104 -14.61 -20.11 -3.09
C GLY A 104 -13.82 -18.80 -3.35
N TYR A 105 -14.20 -17.71 -2.70
CA TYR A 105 -13.50 -16.43 -2.69
C TYR A 105 -12.79 -16.19 -1.36
N PHE A 106 -11.92 -15.20 -1.28
CA PHE A 106 -11.44 -14.74 0.03
C PHE A 106 -12.61 -14.30 0.91
N TYR A 107 -12.50 -14.47 2.21
CA TYR A 107 -13.46 -13.90 3.16
C TYR A 107 -13.59 -12.39 3.00
N ARG A 108 -14.75 -11.84 3.35
CA ARG A 108 -15.02 -10.39 3.21
C ARG A 108 -14.14 -9.53 4.11
N ASN A 109 -13.79 -10.05 5.28
CA ASN A 109 -12.89 -9.40 6.23
C ASN A 109 -12.20 -10.46 7.11
N GLN A 110 -11.15 -10.03 7.82
CA GLN A 110 -10.35 -10.92 8.66
C GLN A 110 -11.07 -11.45 9.90
N ASP A 111 -12.16 -10.81 10.35
CA ASP A 111 -12.95 -11.27 11.51
C ASP A 111 -13.72 -12.55 11.20
N LEU A 112 -13.90 -12.87 9.91
CA LEU A 112 -14.54 -14.10 9.44
C LEU A 112 -13.56 -15.28 9.31
N TRP A 113 -12.26 -15.06 9.49
CA TRP A 113 -11.25 -16.13 9.50
C TRP A 113 -11.39 -16.99 10.75
N ARG A 114 -12.02 -18.17 10.64
CA ARG A 114 -12.24 -19.07 11.75
C ARG A 114 -11.17 -20.13 11.92
N SER A 115 -10.54 -20.52 10.82
CA SER A 115 -9.56 -21.61 10.75
C SER A 115 -8.46 -21.31 9.71
N LEU A 116 -7.99 -20.06 9.67
CA LEU A 116 -6.93 -19.66 8.76
C LEU A 116 -5.64 -20.45 9.04
N ASP A 117 -5.19 -21.21 8.07
CA ASP A 117 -3.85 -21.81 8.09
C ASP A 117 -2.81 -20.75 7.74
N SER A 118 -1.97 -20.41 8.71
CA SER A 118 -0.93 -19.40 8.54
C SER A 118 0.12 -19.80 7.48
N GLN A 119 0.34 -21.09 7.26
CA GLN A 119 1.22 -21.57 6.18
C GLN A 119 0.56 -21.43 4.81
N ALA A 120 -0.74 -21.70 4.69
CA ALA A 120 -1.47 -21.43 3.46
C ALA A 120 -1.48 -19.92 3.13
N ALA A 121 -1.67 -19.08 4.14
CA ALA A 121 -1.58 -17.62 3.97
C ALA A 121 -0.16 -17.17 3.55
N ARG A 122 0.90 -17.75 4.13
CA ARG A 122 2.28 -17.50 3.72
C ARG A 122 2.51 -17.86 2.25
N ILE A 123 2.06 -19.03 1.84
CA ILE A 123 2.19 -19.52 0.44
C ILE A 123 1.45 -18.58 -0.51
N GLU A 124 0.26 -18.10 -0.11
CA GLU A 124 -0.50 -17.13 -0.92
C GLU A 124 0.22 -15.79 -1.06
N MET A 125 0.77 -15.25 0.04
CA MET A 125 1.56 -14.01 -0.01
C MET A 125 2.78 -14.15 -0.95
N GLU A 126 3.52 -15.26 -0.83
CA GLU A 126 4.65 -15.55 -1.71
C GLU A 126 4.21 -15.66 -3.16
N ALA A 127 3.10 -16.36 -3.43
CA ALA A 127 2.57 -16.53 -4.78
C ALA A 127 2.17 -15.20 -5.43
N GLN A 128 1.58 -14.27 -4.67
CA GLN A 128 1.25 -12.93 -5.17
C GLN A 128 2.50 -12.14 -5.57
N VAL A 129 3.52 -12.11 -4.70
CA VAL A 129 4.80 -11.44 -5.01
C VAL A 129 5.50 -12.10 -6.19
N ASP A 130 5.58 -13.43 -6.22
CA ASP A 130 6.25 -14.17 -7.31
C ASP A 130 5.54 -13.98 -8.65
N ARG A 131 4.21 -13.93 -8.66
CA ARG A 131 3.43 -13.63 -9.85
C ARG A 131 3.69 -12.20 -10.37
N ALA A 132 3.80 -11.22 -9.49
CA ALA A 132 4.13 -9.85 -9.88
C ALA A 132 5.54 -9.76 -10.48
N LEU A 133 6.53 -10.39 -9.85
CA LEU A 133 7.91 -10.47 -10.36
C LEU A 133 7.97 -11.21 -11.72
N ALA A 134 7.28 -12.34 -11.85
CA ALA A 134 7.20 -13.10 -13.11
C ALA A 134 6.50 -12.32 -14.23
N ALA A 135 5.61 -11.39 -13.90
CA ALA A 135 4.98 -10.47 -14.85
C ALA A 135 5.90 -9.32 -15.27
N GLY A 136 7.10 -9.21 -14.69
CA GLY A 136 8.13 -8.23 -15.05
C GLY A 136 8.03 -6.90 -14.30
N LEU A 137 7.37 -6.85 -13.13
CA LEU A 137 7.32 -5.66 -12.30
C LEU A 137 8.65 -5.50 -11.53
N ASP A 138 9.20 -4.28 -11.53
CA ASP A 138 10.30 -3.88 -10.62
C ASP A 138 9.72 -3.42 -9.28
N LEU A 139 9.38 -4.40 -8.43
CA LEU A 139 8.72 -4.15 -7.16
C LEU A 139 9.58 -3.29 -6.23
N THR A 140 8.98 -2.27 -5.64
CA THR A 140 9.64 -1.37 -4.70
C THR A 140 9.31 -1.65 -3.24
N HIS A 141 8.17 -2.26 -2.97
CA HIS A 141 7.69 -2.55 -1.61
C HIS A 141 6.58 -3.60 -1.60
N VAL A 142 6.15 -3.93 -0.41
CA VAL A 142 4.96 -4.75 -0.16
C VAL A 142 4.13 -4.07 0.94
N ASP A 143 2.84 -3.94 0.73
CA ASP A 143 1.89 -3.54 1.74
C ASP A 143 0.70 -4.51 1.81
N CYS A 144 -0.43 -4.16 2.39
CA CYS A 144 -1.51 -5.12 2.54
C CYS A 144 -2.90 -4.51 2.56
N HIS A 145 -3.78 -5.10 1.78
CA HIS A 145 -5.21 -4.78 1.72
C HIS A 145 -5.88 -4.98 3.09
N MET A 146 -6.67 -3.98 3.51
CA MET A 146 -7.42 -4.00 4.78
C MET A 146 -6.54 -4.27 6.01
N PHE A 147 -5.25 -3.94 5.96
CA PHE A 147 -4.27 -4.22 7.02
C PHE A 147 -4.28 -5.68 7.52
N SER A 148 -4.67 -6.61 6.67
CA SER A 148 -4.85 -8.03 7.01
C SER A 148 -3.58 -8.70 7.55
N MET A 149 -2.40 -8.24 7.13
CA MET A 149 -1.10 -8.77 7.58
C MET A 149 -0.73 -8.37 9.02
N LEU A 150 -1.45 -7.43 9.64
CA LEU A 150 -1.29 -7.09 11.06
C LEU A 150 -1.90 -8.14 12.00
N ASN A 151 -2.52 -9.17 11.48
CA ASN A 151 -2.89 -10.33 12.27
C ASN A 151 -1.62 -10.95 12.87
N VAL A 152 -1.64 -11.22 14.18
CA VAL A 152 -0.47 -11.71 14.94
C VAL A 152 0.08 -13.01 14.37
N SER A 153 -0.78 -13.86 13.79
CA SER A 153 -0.36 -15.11 13.13
C SER A 153 0.30 -14.89 11.77
N LEU A 154 0.16 -13.73 11.14
CA LEU A 154 0.64 -13.44 9.79
C LEU A 154 1.83 -12.49 9.74
N VAL A 155 1.96 -11.58 10.70
CA VAL A 155 2.97 -10.51 10.66
C VAL A 155 4.40 -11.04 10.53
N GLY A 156 4.71 -12.17 11.17
CA GLY A 156 6.03 -12.81 11.04
C GLY A 156 6.31 -13.29 9.62
N HIS A 157 5.32 -13.84 8.95
CA HIS A 157 5.43 -14.25 7.54
C HIS A 157 5.55 -13.04 6.60
N TYR A 158 4.78 -11.98 6.86
CA TYR A 158 4.82 -10.73 6.12
C TYR A 158 6.20 -10.05 6.16
N VAL A 159 6.75 -9.87 7.35
CA VAL A 159 8.08 -9.29 7.53
C VAL A 159 9.17 -10.22 6.96
N GLY A 160 9.03 -11.54 7.20
CA GLY A 160 9.95 -12.55 6.65
C GLY A 160 9.98 -12.55 5.11
N LEU A 161 8.82 -12.40 4.46
CA LEU A 161 8.73 -12.24 3.00
C LEU A 161 9.50 -10.99 2.53
N GLY A 162 9.32 -9.86 3.22
CA GLY A 162 10.03 -8.62 2.92
C GLY A 162 11.55 -8.79 2.96
N PHE A 163 12.08 -9.39 4.02
CA PHE A 163 13.52 -9.67 4.13
C PHE A 163 13.99 -10.65 3.06
N ALA A 164 13.27 -11.75 2.82
CA ALA A 164 13.64 -12.75 1.83
C ALA A 164 13.70 -12.20 0.39
N ARG A 165 12.82 -11.26 0.06
CA ARG A 165 12.76 -10.61 -1.27
C ARG A 165 13.53 -9.29 -1.35
N ARG A 166 14.11 -8.82 -0.24
CA ARG A 166 14.74 -7.49 -0.11
C ARG A 166 13.81 -6.38 -0.56
N LEU A 167 12.56 -6.48 -0.13
CA LEU A 167 11.49 -5.51 -0.35
C LEU A 167 11.04 -4.97 0.99
N PRO A 168 11.09 -3.66 1.24
CA PRO A 168 10.49 -3.10 2.44
C PRO A 168 9.00 -3.45 2.50
N VAL A 169 8.52 -3.73 3.70
CA VAL A 169 7.10 -3.90 3.95
C VAL A 169 6.57 -2.70 4.71
N LEU A 170 5.29 -2.35 4.49
CA LEU A 170 4.67 -1.27 5.27
C LEU A 170 4.71 -1.61 6.76
N MET A 171 5.44 -0.81 7.52
CA MET A 171 5.57 -0.91 8.97
C MET A 171 5.59 0.49 9.58
N THR A 172 4.85 0.71 10.65
CA THR A 172 4.75 2.03 11.29
C THR A 172 4.76 1.95 12.80
N ARG A 173 5.17 3.08 13.45
CA ARG A 173 5.09 3.30 14.89
C ARG A 173 3.75 3.88 15.37
N GLN A 174 2.69 3.82 14.55
CA GLN A 174 1.37 4.23 15.02
C GLN A 174 0.96 3.43 16.27
N PRO A 175 0.33 4.08 17.28
CA PRO A 175 0.02 3.44 18.56
C PRO A 175 -0.76 2.13 18.44
N GLN A 176 -1.70 2.04 17.49
CA GLN A 176 -2.48 0.82 17.24
C GLN A 176 -1.62 -0.34 16.71
N TRP A 177 -0.55 -0.06 15.96
CA TRP A 177 0.38 -1.07 15.48
C TRP A 177 1.32 -1.51 16.60
N VAL A 178 1.86 -0.55 17.36
CA VAL A 178 2.69 -0.83 18.54
C VAL A 178 1.92 -1.66 19.56
N ALA A 179 0.64 -1.37 19.80
CA ALA A 179 -0.22 -2.14 20.70
C ALA A 179 -0.39 -3.61 20.26
N ARG A 180 -0.36 -3.88 18.95
CA ARG A 180 -0.50 -5.24 18.40
C ARG A 180 0.83 -5.98 18.31
N LEU A 181 1.91 -5.31 17.94
CA LEU A 181 3.18 -5.92 17.54
C LEU A 181 4.30 -5.76 18.58
N SER A 182 4.15 -4.88 19.54
CA SER A 182 5.13 -4.36 20.49
C SER A 182 6.21 -3.44 19.89
N GLU A 183 6.64 -2.45 20.66
CA GLU A 183 7.73 -1.54 20.26
C GLU A 183 9.04 -2.30 20.01
N ALA A 184 9.35 -3.29 20.86
CA ALA A 184 10.57 -4.07 20.75
C ALA A 184 10.65 -4.88 19.45
N ALA A 185 9.52 -5.44 18.98
CA ALA A 185 9.49 -6.16 17.71
C ALA A 185 9.75 -5.22 16.52
N ILE A 186 9.07 -4.06 16.49
CA ILE A 186 9.24 -3.06 15.44
C ILE A 186 10.68 -2.53 15.41
N ALA A 187 11.24 -2.19 16.59
CA ALA A 187 12.63 -1.75 16.72
C ALA A 187 13.62 -2.82 16.24
N GLY A 188 13.40 -4.09 16.59
CA GLY A 188 14.26 -5.20 16.14
C GLY A 188 14.24 -5.39 14.61
N TRP A 189 13.11 -5.17 13.94
CA TRP A 189 13.05 -5.21 12.46
C TRP A 189 13.74 -3.99 11.82
N GLU A 190 13.59 -2.81 12.42
CA GLU A 190 14.29 -1.62 11.96
C GLU A 190 15.82 -1.76 12.10
N GLU A 191 16.30 -2.32 13.19
CA GLU A 191 17.73 -2.64 13.39
C GLU A 191 18.27 -3.59 12.31
N GLN A 192 17.44 -4.52 11.83
CA GLN A 192 17.73 -5.41 10.70
C GLN A 192 17.65 -4.70 9.33
N GLY A 193 17.27 -3.43 9.31
CA GLY A 193 17.24 -2.62 8.09
C GLY A 193 15.86 -2.40 7.46
N LEU A 194 14.78 -2.85 8.09
CA LEU A 194 13.43 -2.56 7.62
C LEU A 194 13.13 -1.06 7.81
N PRO A 195 12.72 -0.32 6.77
CA PRO A 195 12.20 1.03 6.92
C PRO A 195 10.91 1.04 7.75
N VAL A 196 10.83 1.95 8.72
CA VAL A 196 9.65 2.10 9.59
C VAL A 196 9.13 3.52 9.48
N PHE A 197 7.83 3.67 9.22
CA PHE A 197 7.17 4.97 9.14
C PHE A 197 6.86 5.51 10.54
N ASP A 198 7.05 6.83 10.71
CA ASP A 198 6.65 7.53 11.93
C ASP A 198 5.14 7.70 11.97
N HIS A 199 4.54 7.99 10.81
CA HIS A 199 3.14 8.33 10.69
C HIS A 199 2.46 7.57 9.55
N LEU A 200 1.20 7.20 9.79
CA LEU A 200 0.27 6.71 8.79
C LEU A 200 -0.90 7.69 8.72
N ARG A 201 -1.29 8.08 7.52
CA ARG A 201 -2.48 8.89 7.24
C ARG A 201 -3.25 8.25 6.11
N GLU A 202 -4.54 8.47 6.10
CA GLU A 202 -5.45 7.93 5.09
C GLU A 202 -6.49 8.98 4.71
N MET A 203 -6.80 9.08 3.42
CA MET A 203 -7.96 9.84 2.96
C MET A 203 -9.23 9.08 3.37
N PRO A 204 -10.18 9.74 4.06
CA PRO A 204 -11.31 9.04 4.66
C PRO A 204 -12.32 8.55 3.60
N LEU A 205 -12.65 7.25 3.58
CA LEU A 205 -13.59 6.67 2.63
C LEU A 205 -15.08 6.82 3.02
N ASN A 206 -15.37 7.46 4.13
CA ASN A 206 -16.73 7.63 4.67
C ASN A 206 -17.19 9.08 4.83
N GLU A 207 -16.36 10.04 4.41
CA GLU A 207 -16.66 11.46 4.51
C GLU A 207 -17.35 12.00 3.23
N PRO A 208 -18.17 13.09 3.35
CA PRO A 208 -18.71 13.77 2.19
C PRO A 208 -17.64 14.39 1.30
N THR A 209 -17.76 14.20 -0.01
CA THR A 209 -16.74 14.64 -0.99
C THR A 209 -16.78 16.13 -1.35
N THR A 210 -17.77 16.90 -0.84
CA THR A 210 -17.99 18.30 -1.22
C THR A 210 -16.85 19.27 -0.88
N ARG A 211 -15.96 18.88 0.03
CA ARG A 211 -14.80 19.68 0.45
C ARG A 211 -13.51 18.89 0.41
N TRP A 212 -13.39 17.96 -0.56
CA TRP A 212 -12.27 17.01 -0.59
C TRP A 212 -10.91 17.68 -0.74
N LEU A 213 -10.82 18.70 -1.59
CA LEU A 213 -9.59 19.49 -1.75
C LEU A 213 -9.19 20.22 -0.47
N ASP A 214 -10.14 20.85 0.24
CA ASP A 214 -9.85 21.51 1.52
C ASP A 214 -9.42 20.53 2.59
N LEU A 215 -10.05 19.35 2.62
CA LEU A 215 -9.68 18.26 3.51
C LEU A 215 -8.27 17.77 3.23
N THR A 216 -7.94 17.56 1.96
CA THR A 216 -6.61 17.11 1.52
C THR A 216 -5.54 18.15 1.89
N LYS A 217 -5.76 19.44 1.61
CA LYS A 217 -4.81 20.50 2.00
C LYS A 217 -4.58 20.53 3.51
N ARG A 218 -5.65 20.44 4.29
CA ARG A 218 -5.57 20.40 5.76
C ARG A 218 -4.77 19.19 6.24
N LEU A 219 -4.98 18.01 5.62
CA LEU A 219 -4.22 16.80 5.95
C LEU A 219 -2.72 17.04 5.75
N PHE A 220 -2.32 17.66 4.64
CA PHE A 220 -0.92 17.99 4.40
C PHE A 220 -0.38 19.06 5.37
N ASP A 221 -1.19 20.08 5.73
CA ASP A 221 -0.78 21.08 6.71
C ASP A 221 -0.52 20.47 8.10
N GLU A 222 -1.32 19.48 8.48
CA GLU A 222 -1.25 18.79 9.76
C GLU A 222 -0.22 17.65 9.81
N LEU A 223 0.52 17.40 8.72
CA LEU A 223 1.59 16.38 8.75
C LEU A 223 2.69 16.80 9.72
N PRO A 224 2.99 15.98 10.73
CA PRO A 224 4.11 16.26 11.62
C PRO A 224 5.45 15.96 10.93
N PRO A 225 6.58 16.49 11.45
CA PRO A 225 7.92 16.07 11.02
C PRO A 225 8.10 14.56 11.12
N GLY A 226 8.82 13.99 10.15
CA GLY A 226 9.06 12.55 10.06
C GLY A 226 8.64 11.96 8.72
N LEU A 227 8.70 10.64 8.63
CA LEU A 227 8.31 9.88 7.45
C LEU A 227 6.83 9.45 7.56
N THR A 228 6.01 10.00 6.67
CA THR A 228 4.58 9.69 6.61
C THR A 228 4.24 8.80 5.41
N TYR A 229 3.41 7.79 5.64
CA TYR A 229 2.73 7.04 4.59
C TYR A 229 1.29 7.55 4.48
N LEU A 230 0.95 8.15 3.34
CA LEU A 230 -0.39 8.67 3.06
C LEU A 230 -1.10 7.74 2.08
N ILE A 231 -2.12 7.07 2.55
CA ILE A 231 -2.97 6.17 1.76
C ILE A 231 -4.04 6.97 1.04
N THR A 232 -4.15 6.73 -0.27
CA THR A 232 -5.23 7.21 -1.14
C THR A 232 -5.81 6.05 -1.93
N HIS A 233 -7.06 6.17 -2.38
CA HIS A 233 -7.73 5.13 -3.16
C HIS A 233 -8.25 5.70 -4.50
N PRO A 234 -7.40 6.26 -5.36
CA PRO A 234 -7.86 6.96 -6.54
C PRO A 234 -8.49 6.02 -7.57
N ALA A 235 -9.61 6.44 -8.15
CA ALA A 235 -10.23 5.76 -9.28
C ALA A 235 -10.89 6.77 -10.22
N THR A 236 -10.81 6.53 -11.53
CA THR A 236 -11.60 7.30 -12.50
C THR A 236 -13.08 6.94 -12.41
N ASP A 237 -13.96 7.91 -12.67
CA ASP A 237 -15.40 7.64 -12.66
C ASP A 237 -15.79 6.69 -13.79
N SER A 238 -16.45 5.58 -13.44
CA SER A 238 -16.90 4.59 -14.41
C SER A 238 -18.15 3.84 -13.93
N PRO A 239 -18.97 3.31 -14.86
CA PRO A 239 -20.11 2.45 -14.49
C PRO A 239 -19.69 1.20 -13.70
N GLU A 240 -18.53 0.60 -14.01
CA GLU A 240 -18.00 -0.55 -13.28
C GLU A 240 -17.69 -0.18 -11.82
N LEU A 241 -16.95 0.91 -11.59
CA LEU A 241 -16.62 1.36 -10.26
C LEU A 241 -17.88 1.64 -9.41
N ARG A 242 -18.85 2.32 -9.99
CA ARG A 242 -20.12 2.64 -9.31
C ARG A 242 -20.94 1.40 -8.95
N ALA A 243 -20.83 0.34 -9.75
CA ALA A 243 -21.54 -0.92 -9.53
C ALA A 243 -20.85 -1.82 -8.50
N THR A 244 -19.54 -1.66 -8.29
CA THR A 244 -18.72 -2.55 -7.45
C THR A 244 -18.35 -1.94 -6.11
N ALA A 245 -17.93 -0.68 -6.07
CA ALA A 245 -17.36 -0.04 -4.89
C ALA A 245 -18.37 0.89 -4.19
N GLY A 246 -18.73 0.60 -2.94
CA GLY A 246 -19.63 1.45 -2.16
C GLY A 246 -19.08 2.85 -1.88
N ASP A 247 -17.76 2.97 -1.83
CA ASP A 247 -16.97 4.18 -1.60
C ASP A 247 -16.51 4.87 -2.91
N TRP A 248 -17.13 4.53 -4.04
CA TRP A 248 -16.72 5.02 -5.36
C TRP A 248 -16.61 6.55 -5.46
N ARG A 249 -17.45 7.29 -4.71
CA ARG A 249 -17.42 8.76 -4.72
C ARG A 249 -16.14 9.33 -4.12
N GLN A 250 -15.68 8.72 -3.04
CA GLN A 250 -14.45 9.10 -2.36
C GLN A 250 -13.24 8.76 -3.22
N ARG A 251 -13.25 7.61 -3.87
CA ARG A 251 -12.19 7.19 -4.82
C ARG A 251 -12.08 8.15 -6.01
N VAL A 252 -13.23 8.57 -6.56
CA VAL A 252 -13.25 9.60 -7.62
C VAL A 252 -12.78 10.95 -7.09
N ALA A 253 -13.17 11.33 -5.87
CA ALA A 253 -12.73 12.58 -5.26
C ALA A 253 -11.21 12.58 -4.98
N ASP A 254 -10.62 11.46 -4.57
CA ASP A 254 -9.17 11.30 -4.49
C ASP A 254 -8.54 11.57 -5.85
N PHE A 255 -8.97 10.86 -6.89
CA PHE A 255 -8.45 11.04 -8.24
C PHE A 255 -8.54 12.50 -8.72
N GLU A 256 -9.72 13.11 -8.65
CA GLU A 256 -9.95 14.48 -9.13
C GLU A 256 -9.15 15.51 -8.32
N THR A 257 -8.98 15.28 -7.02
CA THR A 257 -8.21 16.19 -6.16
C THR A 257 -6.72 16.08 -6.43
N PHE A 258 -6.17 14.87 -6.48
CA PHE A 258 -4.74 14.66 -6.70
C PHE A 258 -4.29 15.00 -8.13
N ARG A 259 -5.18 14.98 -9.13
CA ARG A 259 -4.88 15.48 -10.47
C ARG A 259 -5.08 16.99 -10.63
N SER A 260 -5.57 17.70 -9.61
CA SER A 260 -5.84 19.12 -9.73
C SER A 260 -4.58 19.98 -9.76
N ALA A 261 -4.55 20.99 -10.64
CA ALA A 261 -3.46 21.97 -10.67
C ALA A 261 -3.38 22.78 -9.37
N GLU A 262 -4.51 22.93 -8.68
CA GLU A 262 -4.60 23.69 -7.43
C GLU A 262 -3.85 22.95 -6.29
N LEU A 263 -4.08 21.65 -6.08
CA LEU A 263 -3.35 20.88 -5.08
C LEU A 263 -1.86 20.80 -5.43
N ARG A 264 -1.55 20.57 -6.71
CA ARG A 264 -0.16 20.53 -7.18
C ARG A 264 0.59 21.83 -6.92
N SER A 265 -0.05 22.98 -7.19
CA SER A 265 0.54 24.29 -6.90
C SER A 265 0.71 24.51 -5.39
N TYR A 266 -0.27 24.10 -4.61
CA TYR A 266 -0.23 24.17 -3.16
C TYR A 266 0.93 23.38 -2.56
N LEU A 267 1.11 22.14 -2.96
CA LEU A 267 2.19 21.27 -2.46
C LEU A 267 3.57 21.75 -2.90
N ARG A 268 3.71 22.32 -4.10
CA ARG A 268 4.99 22.94 -4.54
C ARG A 268 5.43 24.15 -3.71
N GLN A 269 4.51 24.79 -3.01
CA GLN A 269 4.77 25.93 -2.12
C GLN A 269 4.93 25.52 -0.66
N SER A 270 4.67 24.26 -0.35
CA SER A 270 4.86 23.71 0.99
C SER A 270 6.31 23.25 1.20
N ASP A 271 6.68 23.04 2.47
CA ASP A 271 7.95 22.44 2.91
C ASP A 271 7.85 20.92 3.07
N ILE A 272 7.04 20.28 2.21
CA ILE A 272 6.82 18.82 2.22
C ILE A 272 7.59 18.18 1.07
N GLU A 273 8.42 17.20 1.40
CA GLU A 273 9.15 16.39 0.43
C GLU A 273 8.36 15.14 0.09
N ILE A 274 8.03 14.97 -1.19
CA ILE A 274 7.33 13.77 -1.68
C ILE A 274 8.36 12.81 -2.27
N ILE A 275 8.41 11.59 -1.72
CA ILE A 275 9.30 10.53 -2.21
C ILE A 275 8.49 9.28 -2.56
N GLY A 276 9.09 8.33 -3.30
CA GLY A 276 8.56 6.98 -3.50
C GLY A 276 9.16 5.97 -2.52
N TRP A 277 8.81 4.71 -2.68
CA TRP A 277 9.41 3.61 -1.94
C TRP A 277 10.79 3.20 -2.45
N ARG A 278 11.10 3.51 -3.69
CA ARG A 278 12.38 3.11 -4.31
C ARG A 278 13.61 3.52 -3.49
N PRO A 279 13.74 4.75 -2.97
CA PRO A 279 14.86 5.11 -2.10
C PRO A 279 14.93 4.26 -0.84
N LEU A 280 13.81 3.91 -0.24
CA LEU A 280 13.76 3.05 0.95
C LEU A 280 14.16 1.60 0.63
N ARG A 281 13.76 1.09 -0.55
CA ARG A 281 14.19 -0.23 -1.05
C ARG A 281 15.70 -0.28 -1.24
N GLU A 282 16.30 0.72 -1.85
CA GLU A 282 17.74 0.76 -2.06
C GLU A 282 18.49 0.82 -0.71
N LEU A 283 18.02 1.62 0.24
CA LEU A 283 18.59 1.61 1.60
C LEU A 283 18.55 0.24 2.26
N MET A 284 17.44 -0.48 2.15
CA MET A 284 17.31 -1.83 2.69
C MET A 284 18.28 -2.80 2.01
N ARG A 285 18.42 -2.72 0.68
CA ARG A 285 19.33 -3.55 -0.11
C ARG A 285 20.79 -3.30 0.23
N ASP A 286 21.19 -2.04 0.41
CA ASP A 286 22.56 -1.66 0.76
C ASP A 286 22.96 -2.13 2.17
N ARG A 287 22.01 -2.13 3.11
CA ARG A 287 22.24 -2.63 4.47
C ARG A 287 22.39 -4.15 4.50
N CYS A 288 21.57 -4.88 3.74
CA CYS A 288 21.66 -6.33 3.64
C CYS A 288 22.95 -6.86 2.98
N CYS A 289 23.70 -6.01 2.27
CA CYS A 289 24.98 -6.40 1.66
C CYS A 289 26.18 -6.28 2.64
N LYS A 290 25.97 -5.79 3.87
CA LYS A 290 27.04 -5.59 4.86
C LYS A 290 27.13 -6.69 5.92
N PHE A 291 26.33 -7.71 5.79
CA PHE A 291 26.33 -8.94 6.59
C PHE A 291 26.47 -10.16 5.66
#